data_9a4146c1f340c233fe5ce5f25abcc344
#
_entry.id   9a4146c1f340c233fe5ce5f25abcc344
#
_cell.length_a   1.000
_cell.length_b   1.000
_cell.length_c   1.000
_cell.angle_alpha   90.00
_cell.angle_beta   90.00
_cell.angle_gamma   90.00
#
_symmetry.space_group_name_H-M   'P 1'
#
loop_
_entity.id
_entity.type
_entity.pdbx_description
1 polymer ?
#
loop_
_entity_poly.entity_id
_entity_poly.type
_entity_poly.pdbx_seq_one_letter_code
_entity_poly.pdbx_strand_id
1 'polypeptide(L)'
;MRIRITPPESIHATIQLPSSKSISNRALIINALAKGAHCPENLSDCDDTQVMLRALEAKEGETIDIKAAGTAMRFLTAYFSVTPGTRILTGTERMKQRPIGILV
;
A
#
# COMPACT_ATOMS: atom_id res chain seq x y z
N MET A 1 -7.30 28.76 -11.99
CA MET A 1 -8.70 28.53 -11.56
C MET A 1 -8.96 29.22 -10.22
N ARG A 2 -10.05 29.92 -10.12
CA ARG A 2 -10.48 30.52 -8.84
C ARG A 2 -11.70 29.76 -8.34
N ILE A 3 -11.67 29.40 -7.07
CA ILE A 3 -12.78 28.69 -6.39
C ILE A 3 -13.29 29.63 -5.29
N ARG A 4 -14.60 29.85 -5.23
CA ARG A 4 -15.27 30.53 -4.13
C ARG A 4 -15.97 29.49 -3.28
N ILE A 5 -15.69 29.47 -2.00
CA ILE A 5 -16.38 28.62 -1.03
C ILE A 5 -17.28 29.50 -0.18
N THR A 6 -18.56 29.22 -0.17
CA THR A 6 -19.55 29.89 0.68
C THR A 6 -20.04 28.88 1.70
N PRO A 7 -19.70 29.02 2.98
CA PRO A 7 -20.18 28.09 4.00
C PRO A 7 -21.67 28.29 4.26
N PRO A 8 -22.41 27.25 4.63
CA PRO A 8 -23.78 27.40 5.13
C PRO A 8 -23.80 28.01 6.52
N GLU A 9 -24.93 28.53 6.94
CA GLU A 9 -25.10 29.11 8.29
C GLU A 9 -24.93 28.08 9.41
N SER A 10 -25.31 26.84 9.16
CA SER A 10 -25.12 25.71 10.06
C SER A 10 -24.79 24.43 9.28
N ILE A 11 -24.00 23.56 9.90
CA ILE A 11 -23.61 22.27 9.32
C ILE A 11 -24.03 21.17 10.28
N HIS A 12 -24.86 20.25 9.79
CA HIS A 12 -25.20 18.99 10.44
C HIS A 12 -24.96 17.87 9.40
N ALA A 13 -23.92 17.09 9.61
CA ALA A 13 -23.55 16.04 8.66
C ALA A 13 -22.97 14.83 9.39
N THR A 14 -23.27 13.64 8.86
CA THR A 14 -22.59 12.40 9.20
C THR A 14 -21.79 11.97 8.01
N ILE A 15 -20.48 11.77 8.19
CA ILE A 15 -19.56 11.36 7.13
C ILE A 15 -19.09 9.94 7.42
N GLN A 16 -19.37 9.02 6.51
CA GLN A 16 -18.84 7.67 6.53
C GLN A 16 -17.47 7.69 5.85
N LEU A 17 -16.40 7.57 6.65
CA LEU A 17 -15.04 7.53 6.11
C LEU A 17 -14.68 6.13 5.61
N PRO A 18 -13.93 6.03 4.51
CA PRO A 18 -13.32 4.77 4.12
C PRO A 18 -12.21 4.36 5.10
N SER A 19 -11.83 3.09 5.06
CA SER A 19 -10.75 2.56 5.88
C SER A 19 -9.41 3.23 5.54
N SER A 20 -8.57 3.41 6.56
CA SER A 20 -7.27 4.04 6.41
C SER A 20 -6.31 3.18 5.57
N LYS A 21 -5.79 3.74 4.49
CA LYS A 21 -4.73 3.14 3.67
C LYS A 21 -3.49 2.82 4.51
N SER A 22 -3.05 3.77 5.32
CA SER A 22 -1.83 3.61 6.12
C SER A 22 -1.95 2.51 7.16
N ILE A 23 -3.09 2.38 7.81
CA ILE A 23 -3.36 1.30 8.76
C ILE A 23 -3.46 -0.03 8.02
N SER A 24 -4.19 -0.09 6.91
CA SER A 24 -4.36 -1.30 6.10
C SER A 24 -3.03 -1.87 5.62
N ASN A 25 -2.17 -1.03 5.05
CA ASN A 25 -0.87 -1.47 4.54
C ASN A 25 0.05 -2.01 5.65
N ARG A 26 0.02 -1.39 6.83
CA ARG A 26 0.78 -1.87 7.99
C ARG A 26 0.22 -3.18 8.55
N ALA A 27 -1.10 -3.28 8.67
CA ALA A 27 -1.74 -4.50 9.12
C ALA A 27 -1.43 -5.70 8.21
N LEU A 28 -1.40 -5.49 6.90
CA LEU A 28 -1.03 -6.52 5.92
C LEU A 28 0.42 -7.01 6.10
N ILE A 29 1.37 -6.11 6.29
CA ILE A 29 2.77 -6.48 6.52
C ILE A 29 2.95 -7.19 7.86
N ILE A 30 2.33 -6.71 8.93
CA ILE A 30 2.38 -7.36 10.24
C ILE A 30 1.78 -8.77 10.15
N ASN A 31 0.63 -8.91 9.50
CA ASN A 31 0.00 -10.20 9.30
C ASN A 31 0.89 -11.17 8.49
N ALA A 32 1.52 -10.69 7.44
CA ALA A 32 2.43 -11.49 6.62
C ALA A 32 3.67 -11.94 7.41
N LEU A 33 4.28 -11.06 8.19
CA LEU A 33 5.42 -11.38 9.06
C LEU A 33 5.04 -12.35 10.17
N ALA A 34 3.86 -12.21 10.73
CA ALA A 34 3.32 -13.10 11.76
C ALA A 34 2.84 -14.46 11.20
N LYS A 35 2.87 -14.65 9.88
CA LYS A 35 2.28 -15.82 9.19
C LYS A 35 0.82 -16.03 9.60
N GLY A 36 0.07 -14.94 9.70
CA GLY A 36 -1.34 -14.95 10.09
C GLY A 36 -2.19 -15.80 9.15
N ALA A 37 -3.10 -16.57 9.73
CA ALA A 37 -3.96 -17.49 8.98
C ALA A 37 -5.10 -16.77 8.23
N HIS A 38 -5.42 -15.55 8.63
CA HIS A 38 -6.54 -14.79 8.06
C HIS A 38 -6.09 -13.40 7.66
N CYS A 39 -6.58 -12.96 6.51
CA CYS A 39 -6.36 -11.58 6.06
C CYS A 39 -7.04 -10.61 7.03
N PRO A 40 -6.41 -9.47 7.37
CA PRO A 40 -7.07 -8.43 8.16
C PRO A 40 -8.36 -7.96 7.51
N GLU A 41 -9.38 -7.71 8.32
CA GLU A 41 -10.69 -7.24 7.86
C GLU A 41 -10.72 -5.71 7.68
N ASN A 42 -11.74 -5.23 6.99
CA ASN A 42 -11.98 -3.80 6.78
C ASN A 42 -10.77 -3.05 6.20
N LEU A 43 -10.11 -3.65 5.23
CA LEU A 43 -8.99 -3.03 4.53
C LEU A 43 -9.46 -1.88 3.62
N SER A 44 -8.57 -0.92 3.39
CA SER A 44 -8.81 0.14 2.41
C SER A 44 -8.95 -0.44 0.99
N ASP A 45 -9.86 0.12 0.22
CA ASP A 45 -10.08 -0.20 -1.19
C ASP A 45 -9.15 0.57 -2.15
N CYS A 46 -8.27 1.42 -1.62
CA CYS A 46 -7.36 2.22 -2.43
C CYS A 46 -6.34 1.36 -3.19
N ASP A 47 -5.85 1.90 -4.30
CA ASP A 47 -4.90 1.22 -5.20
C ASP A 47 -3.66 0.69 -4.48
N ASP A 48 -3.08 1.46 -3.55
CA ASP A 48 -1.90 1.06 -2.78
C ASP A 48 -2.15 -0.21 -1.97
N THR A 49 -3.29 -0.33 -1.31
CA THR A 49 -3.65 -1.51 -0.52
C THR A 49 -3.91 -2.71 -1.42
N GLN A 50 -4.56 -2.51 -2.58
CA GLN A 50 -4.78 -3.57 -3.56
C GLN A 50 -3.45 -4.09 -4.15
N VAL A 51 -2.49 -3.20 -4.37
CA VAL A 51 -1.13 -3.58 -4.79
C VAL A 51 -0.44 -4.42 -3.72
N MET A 52 -0.54 -4.04 -2.45
CA MET A 52 0.02 -4.79 -1.32
C MET A 52 -0.57 -6.20 -1.22
N LEU A 53 -1.89 -6.34 -1.34
CA LEU A 53 -2.57 -7.64 -1.30
C LEU A 53 -2.03 -8.57 -2.38
N ARG A 54 -2.02 -8.12 -3.64
CA ARG A 54 -1.52 -8.91 -4.77
C ARG A 54 -0.05 -9.27 -4.61
N ALA A 55 0.76 -8.34 -4.12
CA ALA A 55 2.19 -8.57 -3.92
C ALA A 55 2.48 -9.64 -2.86
N LEU A 56 1.73 -9.66 -1.78
CA LEU A 56 1.89 -10.65 -0.72
C LEU A 56 1.45 -12.06 -1.14
N GLU A 57 0.58 -12.19 -2.14
CA GLU A 57 0.15 -13.45 -2.75
C GLU A 57 1.06 -13.92 -3.89
N ALA A 58 1.99 -13.07 -4.35
CA ALA A 58 2.85 -13.36 -5.49
C ALA A 58 3.78 -14.55 -5.23
N LYS A 59 3.90 -15.41 -6.24
CA LYS A 59 4.77 -16.59 -6.21
C LYS A 59 6.24 -16.21 -6.45
N GLU A 60 7.12 -17.15 -6.12
CA GLU A 60 8.55 -16.99 -6.40
C GLU A 60 8.80 -16.74 -7.88
N GLY A 61 9.69 -15.80 -8.19
CA GLY A 61 10.06 -15.44 -9.57
C GLY A 61 9.09 -14.48 -10.26
N GLU A 62 7.93 -14.19 -9.68
CA GLU A 62 6.98 -13.24 -10.28
C GLU A 62 7.49 -11.79 -10.22
N THR A 63 7.16 -11.06 -11.28
CA THR A 63 7.36 -9.61 -11.33
C THR A 63 6.12 -8.91 -10.77
N ILE A 64 6.32 -8.12 -9.74
CA ILE A 64 5.28 -7.42 -9.01
C ILE A 64 5.31 -5.95 -9.41
N ASP A 65 4.30 -5.50 -10.15
CA ASP A 65 4.15 -4.09 -10.51
C ASP A 65 3.41 -3.34 -9.39
N ILE A 66 4.16 -2.54 -8.66
CA ILE A 66 3.61 -1.70 -7.58
C ILE A 66 3.08 -0.35 -8.09
N LYS A 67 3.13 -0.11 -9.39
CA LYS A 67 2.68 1.12 -10.03
C LYS A 67 3.34 2.36 -9.39
N ALA A 68 2.55 3.29 -8.86
CA ALA A 68 3.02 4.51 -8.20
C ALA A 68 2.97 4.42 -6.66
N ALA A 69 2.78 3.23 -6.09
CA ALA A 69 2.60 3.02 -4.66
C ALA A 69 3.94 3.02 -3.90
N GLY A 70 4.44 4.18 -3.54
CA GLY A 70 5.75 4.34 -2.89
C GLY A 70 5.85 3.65 -1.52
N THR A 71 4.78 3.60 -0.75
CA THR A 71 4.74 2.86 0.52
C THR A 71 4.82 1.36 0.27
N ALA A 72 4.13 0.85 -0.75
CA ALA A 72 4.21 -0.55 -1.14
C ALA A 72 5.63 -0.93 -1.57
N MET A 73 6.30 -0.12 -2.38
CA MET A 73 7.70 -0.34 -2.77
C MET A 73 8.59 -0.56 -1.54
N ARG A 74 8.53 0.36 -0.59
CA ARG A 74 9.38 0.30 0.61
C ARG A 74 9.05 -0.88 1.53
N PHE A 75 7.79 -1.09 1.81
CA PHE A 75 7.35 -2.17 2.70
C PHE A 75 7.66 -3.55 2.11
N LEU A 76 7.38 -3.73 0.81
CA LEU A 76 7.65 -5.00 0.14
C LEU A 76 9.14 -5.26 -0.04
N THR A 77 9.95 -4.24 -0.32
CA THR A 77 11.41 -4.39 -0.35
C THR A 77 11.93 -4.92 0.98
N ALA A 78 11.52 -4.31 2.10
CA ALA A 78 11.92 -4.76 3.44
C ALA A 78 11.39 -6.18 3.75
N TYR A 79 10.12 -6.45 3.45
CA TYR A 79 9.51 -7.75 3.69
C TYR A 79 10.18 -8.88 2.89
N PHE A 80 10.40 -8.67 1.60
CA PHE A 80 11.01 -9.69 0.75
C PHE A 80 12.50 -9.88 1.01
N SER A 81 13.18 -8.89 1.60
CA SER A 81 14.59 -9.06 2.00
C SER A 81 14.78 -10.10 3.10
N VAL A 82 13.76 -10.35 3.91
CA VAL A 82 13.77 -11.35 5.00
C VAL A 82 12.91 -12.58 4.71
N THR A 83 12.33 -12.65 3.52
CA THR A 83 11.50 -13.77 3.10
C THR A 83 12.26 -14.62 2.07
N PRO A 84 12.31 -15.96 2.21
CA PRO A 84 12.96 -16.81 1.23
C PRO A 84 12.41 -16.65 -0.18
N GLY A 85 13.28 -16.82 -1.17
CA GLY A 85 12.93 -16.76 -2.59
C GLY A 85 13.27 -15.43 -3.26
N THR A 86 13.09 -15.37 -4.57
CA THR A 86 13.39 -14.20 -5.39
C THR A 86 12.10 -13.52 -5.84
N ARG A 87 12.05 -12.21 -5.75
CA ARG A 87 10.96 -11.37 -6.22
C ARG A 87 11.51 -10.19 -7.02
N ILE A 88 10.78 -9.77 -8.03
CA ILE A 88 11.12 -8.60 -8.83
C ILE A 88 10.05 -7.54 -8.59
N LEU A 89 10.45 -6.42 -8.00
CA LEU A 89 9.56 -5.27 -7.83
C LEU A 89 9.81 -4.27 -8.95
N THR A 90 8.74 -3.84 -9.61
CA THR A 90 8.76 -2.80 -10.64
C THR A 90 7.64 -1.79 -10.39
N GLY A 91 7.63 -0.72 -11.15
CA GLY A 91 6.60 0.30 -11.05
C GLY A 91 6.70 1.28 -12.22
N THR A 92 6.03 2.43 -12.10
CA THR A 92 6.13 3.50 -13.08
C THR A 92 7.57 3.99 -13.24
N GLU A 93 7.90 4.62 -14.37
CA GLU A 93 9.24 5.20 -14.61
C GLU A 93 9.65 6.17 -13.48
N ARG A 94 8.71 6.98 -13.00
CA ARG A 94 8.94 7.86 -11.85
C ARG A 94 9.25 7.07 -10.57
N MET A 95 8.59 5.93 -10.36
CA MET A 95 8.86 5.08 -9.19
C MET A 95 10.25 4.48 -9.25
N LYS A 96 10.71 4.03 -10.41
CA LYS A 96 12.05 3.47 -10.61
C LYS A 96 13.16 4.49 -10.32
N GLN A 97 12.87 5.78 -10.46
CA GLN A 97 13.81 6.87 -10.15
C GLN A 97 13.83 7.27 -8.67
N ARG A 98 12.89 6.78 -7.86
CA ARG A 98 12.85 7.10 -6.42
C ARG A 98 13.93 6.35 -5.66
N PRO A 99 14.71 7.04 -4.81
CA PRO A 99 15.79 6.40 -4.06
C PRO A 99 15.22 5.44 -3.00
N ILE A 100 15.70 4.21 -3.00
CA ILE A 100 15.45 3.21 -1.94
C ILE A 100 16.76 2.71 -1.31
N GLY A 101 17.91 3.22 -1.77
CA GLY A 101 19.23 2.78 -1.32
C GLY A 101 19.47 2.92 0.19
N ILE A 102 18.78 3.84 0.86
CA ILE A 102 18.84 3.96 2.33
C ILE A 102 18.14 2.78 3.02
N LEU A 103 17.17 2.16 2.37
CA LEU A 103 16.41 1.02 2.89
C LEU A 103 17.15 -0.31 2.66
N VAL A 104 17.95 -0.38 1.61
CA VAL A 104 18.72 -1.56 1.20
C VAL A 104 20.17 -1.44 1.69
#